data_b8caf4f931d4908aabbbeffe26c7e8e0
#
_entry.id   b8caf4f931d4908aabbbeffe26c7e8e0
#
_cell.length_a   1.000
_cell.length_b   1.000
_cell.length_c   1.000
_cell.angle_alpha   90.00
_cell.angle_beta   90.00
_cell.angle_gamma   90.00
#
_symmetry.space_group_name_H-M   'P 1'
#
loop_
_entity.id
_entity.type
_entity.pdbx_description
1 polymer ?
#
loop_
_entity_poly.entity_id
_entity_poly.type
_entity_poly.pdbx_seq_one_letter_code
_entity_poly.pdbx_strand_id
1 'polypeptide(L)'
;MTALQKIFKSIFGEKEEIPIDYNEIIKQHLKILKRLQTKSGLFLASKKNVDTGYDKAWLRDNFYECIAFEVLNDWTTVKKTYRAILEIFKKHEYKIDYAITRKPEYPHQYIHARYNPETFDEFWEEWGNKQNDSIGCILFKIGELESIKKVKILEDENDYRIVQKLVDYLSTLEYWHDPDSGMWEENQEVHASSVGACLAGLKMIKNVGGIKVRSQLIKNGEEALRKILPRESEKKFVDLALLSLIWPYNILNEEQKNEILKNVEYHLVRKRGVIRYKGDHYYNKNQDNFSEEAEWTFGFSWLALIYEMLGKKNKAENFIKKELKDLTKEGIPELYYSNSDKYNENTPLGWSESMFIAALYYVNKKSMREK
;
A
#
# COMPACT_ATOMS: atom_id res chain seq x y z
N MET A 1 16.98 18.83 23.12
CA MET A 1 16.25 17.54 23.21
C MET A 1 15.41 17.42 21.94
N THR A 2 15.63 16.37 21.15
CA THR A 2 14.90 16.15 19.90
C THR A 2 13.44 15.77 20.18
N ALA A 3 12.51 15.92 19.19
CA ALA A 3 11.11 15.52 19.37
C ALA A 3 10.99 14.02 19.74
N LEU A 4 11.82 13.16 19.16
CA LEU A 4 11.95 11.75 19.54
C LEU A 4 12.36 11.55 21.01
N GLN A 5 13.31 12.35 21.53
CA GLN A 5 13.70 12.29 22.94
C GLN A 5 12.58 12.75 23.88
N LYS A 6 11.76 13.72 23.45
CA LYS A 6 10.57 14.15 24.20
C LYS A 6 9.48 13.06 24.18
N ILE A 7 9.27 12.38 23.05
CA ILE A 7 8.35 11.24 22.93
C ILE A 7 8.79 10.09 23.83
N PHE A 8 10.09 9.72 23.79
CA PHE A 8 10.63 8.69 24.65
C PHE A 8 10.48 9.04 26.14
N LYS A 9 10.66 10.29 26.50
CA LYS A 9 10.51 10.75 27.87
C LYS A 9 9.04 10.80 28.32
N SER A 10 8.11 11.18 27.41
CA SER A 10 6.66 11.17 27.66
C SER A 10 6.07 9.76 27.77
N ILE A 11 6.61 8.79 27.02
CA ILE A 11 6.11 7.39 27.02
C ILE A 11 6.70 6.59 28.19
N PHE A 12 7.92 6.90 28.64
CA PHE A 12 8.70 6.09 29.58
C PHE A 12 9.13 6.82 30.86
N GLY A 13 8.85 8.11 31.03
CA GLY A 13 9.29 8.92 32.16
C GLY A 13 8.21 9.82 32.72
N GLU A 14 8.30 10.02 34.03
CA GLU A 14 7.53 10.88 34.94
C GLU A 14 6.39 11.77 34.42
N LYS A 15 5.32 11.72 35.13
CA LYS A 15 3.99 12.38 35.25
C LYS A 15 3.66 13.74 34.59
N GLU A 16 4.49 14.34 33.76
CA GLU A 16 4.08 15.48 32.93
C GLU A 16 3.85 15.00 31.50
N GLU A 17 2.61 14.95 31.05
CA GLU A 17 2.24 14.74 29.65
C GLU A 17 2.73 15.93 28.82
N ILE A 18 3.93 15.83 28.31
CA ILE A 18 4.44 16.80 27.32
C ILE A 18 3.58 16.62 26.05
N PRO A 19 2.86 17.66 25.59
CA PRO A 19 2.04 17.54 24.39
C PRO A 19 2.89 17.05 23.21
N ILE A 20 2.47 15.98 22.56
CA ILE A 20 3.14 15.44 21.37
C ILE A 20 2.91 16.39 20.20
N ASP A 21 3.98 16.93 19.64
CA ASP A 21 3.92 17.75 18.45
C ASP A 21 3.91 16.89 17.18
N TYR A 22 2.73 16.52 16.72
CA TYR A 22 2.56 15.72 15.51
C TYR A 22 3.13 16.38 14.25
N ASN A 23 3.15 17.72 14.16
CA ASN A 23 3.70 18.40 13.00
C ASN A 23 5.21 18.24 12.91
N GLU A 24 5.92 18.26 14.05
CA GLU A 24 7.36 18.03 14.08
C GLU A 24 7.67 16.57 13.72
N ILE A 25 6.87 15.60 14.19
CA ILE A 25 7.02 14.20 13.83
C ILE A 25 6.83 14.01 12.32
N ILE A 26 5.74 14.57 11.77
CA ILE A 26 5.47 14.52 10.31
C ILE A 26 6.67 15.07 9.53
N LYS A 27 7.26 16.20 9.92
CA LYS A 27 8.42 16.79 9.25
C LYS A 27 9.64 15.85 9.29
N GLN A 28 9.88 15.17 10.40
CA GLN A 28 11.01 14.25 10.56
C GLN A 28 10.80 13.01 9.66
N HIS A 29 9.65 12.39 9.71
CA HIS A 29 9.33 11.21 8.90
C HIS A 29 9.26 11.53 7.39
N LEU A 30 8.76 12.72 7.04
CA LEU A 30 8.81 13.19 5.65
C LEU A 30 10.26 13.33 5.12
N LYS A 31 11.21 13.77 5.96
CA LYS A 31 12.63 13.80 5.57
C LYS A 31 13.18 12.39 5.35
N ILE A 32 12.76 11.42 6.15
CA ILE A 32 13.16 10.02 5.98
C ILE A 32 12.60 9.50 4.65
N LEU A 33 11.30 9.64 4.43
CA LEU A 33 10.65 9.19 3.21
C LEU A 33 11.24 9.84 1.94
N LYS A 34 11.53 11.15 1.96
CA LYS A 34 12.19 11.85 0.84
C LYS A 34 13.56 11.30 0.48
N ARG A 35 14.29 10.69 1.41
CA ARG A 35 15.60 10.06 1.13
C ARG A 35 15.45 8.75 0.35
N LEU A 36 14.27 8.13 0.39
CA LEU A 36 13.99 6.93 -0.40
C LEU A 36 13.65 7.26 -1.86
N GLN A 37 13.27 8.52 -2.16
CA GLN A 37 12.98 8.91 -3.54
C GLN A 37 14.26 9.08 -4.36
N THR A 38 14.30 8.40 -5.50
CA THR A 38 15.40 8.46 -6.45
C THR A 38 15.30 9.68 -7.38
N LYS A 39 16.33 9.88 -8.21
CA LYS A 39 16.32 10.95 -9.22
C LYS A 39 15.25 10.73 -10.29
N SER A 40 14.90 9.50 -10.59
CA SER A 40 13.84 9.19 -11.56
C SER A 40 12.44 9.63 -11.05
N GLY A 41 12.26 9.69 -9.74
CA GLY A 41 10.97 9.98 -9.09
C GLY A 41 10.38 8.79 -8.38
N LEU A 42 10.85 7.57 -8.64
CA LEU A 42 10.43 6.38 -7.93
C LEU A 42 11.01 6.34 -6.52
N PHE A 43 10.29 5.71 -5.61
CA PHE A 43 10.77 5.42 -4.27
C PHE A 43 11.34 4.00 -4.21
N LEU A 44 12.34 3.84 -3.36
CA LEU A 44 12.82 2.54 -2.92
C LEU A 44 11.94 2.07 -1.76
N ALA A 45 11.56 0.80 -1.73
CA ALA A 45 10.76 0.26 -0.63
C ALA A 45 11.47 0.45 0.73
N SER A 46 12.81 0.35 0.77
CA SER A 46 13.63 0.63 1.95
C SER A 46 14.95 1.32 1.55
N LYS A 47 15.87 1.47 2.51
CA LYS A 47 17.17 2.12 2.29
C LYS A 47 18.03 1.35 1.26
N LYS A 48 18.97 2.04 0.65
CA LYS A 48 19.96 1.44 -0.26
C LYS A 48 20.83 0.39 0.45
N ASN A 49 21.24 -0.61 -0.32
CA ASN A 49 22.17 -1.67 0.12
C ASN A 49 21.64 -2.53 1.27
N VAL A 50 20.34 -2.79 1.30
CA VAL A 50 19.79 -3.83 2.17
C VAL A 50 19.91 -5.20 1.48
N ASP A 51 20.35 -6.22 2.22
CA ASP A 51 20.56 -7.57 1.68
C ASP A 51 19.27 -8.24 1.19
N THR A 52 18.12 -7.76 1.63
CA THR A 52 16.78 -8.23 1.24
C THR A 52 16.37 -7.81 -0.17
N GLY A 53 17.12 -6.90 -0.83
CA GLY A 53 16.77 -6.36 -2.13
C GLY A 53 15.63 -5.32 -2.11
N TYR A 54 15.29 -4.77 -0.96
CA TYR A 54 14.30 -3.69 -0.82
C TYR A 54 14.80 -2.31 -1.27
N ASP A 55 15.97 -2.25 -1.85
CA ASP A 55 16.50 -1.09 -2.58
C ASP A 55 16.00 -1.00 -4.03
N LYS A 56 14.88 -1.66 -4.33
CA LYS A 56 14.17 -1.65 -5.62
C LYS A 56 12.86 -0.89 -5.50
N ALA A 57 12.24 -0.57 -6.63
CA ALA A 57 10.97 0.14 -6.70
C ALA A 57 9.82 -0.81 -7.06
N TRP A 58 8.90 -1.03 -6.13
CA TRP A 58 7.64 -1.73 -6.38
C TRP A 58 6.56 -0.73 -6.82
N LEU A 59 5.70 -1.13 -7.76
CA LEU A 59 4.58 -0.31 -8.20
C LEU A 59 3.62 -0.01 -7.05
N ARG A 60 3.28 -1.03 -6.25
CA ARG A 60 2.38 -0.90 -5.10
C ARG A 60 2.98 -0.04 -3.98
N ASP A 61 4.27 -0.23 -3.66
CA ASP A 61 4.95 0.60 -2.65
C ASP A 61 4.92 2.07 -3.07
N ASN A 62 5.25 2.38 -4.32
CA ASN A 62 5.18 3.73 -4.85
C ASN A 62 3.78 4.36 -4.77
N PHE A 63 2.72 3.55 -4.93
CA PHE A 63 1.36 4.00 -4.70
C PHE A 63 1.14 4.42 -3.25
N TYR A 64 1.53 3.59 -2.27
CA TYR A 64 1.38 3.91 -0.86
C TYR A 64 2.33 5.02 -0.40
N GLU A 65 3.56 5.07 -0.88
CA GLU A 65 4.56 6.09 -0.55
C GLU A 65 4.15 7.49 -1.01
N CYS A 66 3.40 7.60 -2.11
CA CYS A 66 2.85 8.87 -2.57
C CYS A 66 1.78 9.46 -1.65
N ILE A 67 1.11 8.66 -0.83
CA ILE A 67 0.00 9.12 0.02
C ILE A 67 0.42 10.23 0.98
N ALA A 68 1.62 10.14 1.58
CA ALA A 68 2.15 11.19 2.45
C ALA A 68 2.26 12.54 1.73
N PHE A 69 2.70 12.51 0.49
CA PHE A 69 2.84 13.72 -0.33
C PHE A 69 1.49 14.28 -0.77
N GLU A 70 0.54 13.41 -1.07
CA GLU A 70 -0.83 13.80 -1.41
C GLU A 70 -1.54 14.52 -0.26
N VAL A 71 -1.46 14.00 0.96
CA VAL A 71 -2.10 14.64 2.13
C VAL A 71 -1.44 15.97 2.49
N LEU A 72 -0.15 16.13 2.17
CA LEU A 72 0.61 17.37 2.35
C LEU A 72 0.53 18.31 1.14
N ASN A 73 -0.20 17.94 0.08
CA ASN A 73 -0.34 18.67 -1.18
C ASN A 73 1.00 18.90 -1.94
N ASP A 74 1.99 18.02 -1.76
CA ASP A 74 3.22 18.03 -2.56
C ASP A 74 2.99 17.33 -3.91
N TRP A 75 2.20 17.96 -4.76
CA TRP A 75 1.82 17.44 -6.08
C TRP A 75 3.00 17.30 -7.04
N THR A 76 4.08 18.03 -6.81
CA THR A 76 5.31 17.90 -7.61
C THR A 76 5.94 16.52 -7.44
N THR A 77 6.07 16.06 -6.21
CA THR A 77 6.57 14.71 -5.89
C THR A 77 5.64 13.65 -6.46
N VAL A 78 4.33 13.78 -6.25
CA VAL A 78 3.32 12.83 -6.76
C VAL A 78 3.38 12.71 -8.27
N LYS A 79 3.35 13.84 -9.01
CA LYS A 79 3.46 13.85 -10.47
C LYS A 79 4.72 13.16 -10.96
N LYS A 80 5.86 13.47 -10.35
CA LYS A 80 7.14 12.89 -10.74
C LYS A 80 7.13 11.37 -10.64
N THR A 81 6.55 10.83 -9.56
CA THR A 81 6.45 9.38 -9.35
C THR A 81 5.52 8.73 -10.39
N TYR A 82 4.31 9.27 -10.60
CA TYR A 82 3.39 8.68 -11.58
C TYR A 82 3.85 8.83 -13.03
N ARG A 83 4.59 9.90 -13.36
CA ARG A 83 5.26 10.03 -14.66
C ARG A 83 6.31 8.92 -14.84
N ALA A 84 7.14 8.64 -13.83
CA ALA A 84 8.11 7.55 -13.86
C ALA A 84 7.43 6.18 -14.01
N ILE A 85 6.30 5.94 -13.35
CA ILE A 85 5.52 4.71 -13.51
C ILE A 85 4.97 4.57 -14.93
N LEU A 86 4.49 5.65 -15.56
CA LEU A 86 4.06 5.61 -16.95
C LEU A 86 5.23 5.28 -17.90
N GLU A 87 6.42 5.81 -17.64
CA GLU A 87 7.62 5.47 -18.42
C GLU A 87 8.00 3.99 -18.27
N ILE A 88 7.83 3.38 -17.09
CA ILE A 88 7.98 1.93 -16.91
C ILE A 88 7.02 1.19 -17.86
N PHE A 89 5.74 1.51 -17.85
CA PHE A 89 4.76 0.82 -18.70
C PHE A 89 5.02 1.04 -20.19
N LYS A 90 5.47 2.22 -20.60
CA LYS A 90 5.88 2.48 -21.99
C LYS A 90 7.11 1.66 -22.38
N LYS A 91 8.11 1.56 -21.50
CA LYS A 91 9.32 0.76 -21.73
C LYS A 91 9.00 -0.72 -21.91
N HIS A 92 8.05 -1.23 -21.15
CA HIS A 92 7.63 -2.64 -21.15
C HIS A 92 6.31 -2.88 -21.90
N GLU A 93 5.92 -1.97 -22.79
CA GLU A 93 4.66 -2.02 -23.54
C GLU A 93 4.50 -3.32 -24.32
N TYR A 94 5.59 -3.91 -24.81
CA TYR A 94 5.59 -5.19 -25.52
C TYR A 94 4.96 -6.35 -24.72
N LYS A 95 5.11 -6.36 -23.39
CA LYS A 95 4.44 -7.35 -22.51
C LYS A 95 2.94 -7.11 -22.43
N ILE A 96 2.56 -5.84 -22.34
CA ILE A 96 1.15 -5.44 -22.29
C ILE A 96 0.49 -5.84 -23.61
N ASP A 97 1.13 -5.55 -24.75
CA ASP A 97 0.65 -5.91 -26.07
C ASP A 97 0.50 -7.43 -26.24
N TYR A 98 1.49 -8.19 -25.78
CA TYR A 98 1.38 -9.65 -25.77
C TYR A 98 0.18 -10.12 -24.97
N ALA A 99 0.05 -9.63 -23.72
CA ALA A 99 -1.01 -10.05 -22.79
C ALA A 99 -2.42 -9.65 -23.27
N ILE A 100 -2.58 -8.56 -24.00
CA ILE A 100 -3.86 -8.15 -24.58
C ILE A 100 -4.30 -9.10 -25.70
N THR A 101 -3.34 -9.61 -26.49
CA THR A 101 -3.64 -10.50 -27.61
C THR A 101 -3.81 -11.95 -27.18
N ARG A 102 -3.09 -12.37 -26.14
CA ARG A 102 -3.11 -13.72 -25.62
C ARG A 102 -2.85 -13.71 -24.11
N LYS A 103 -3.74 -14.34 -23.34
CA LYS A 103 -3.55 -14.47 -21.88
C LYS A 103 -2.18 -15.10 -21.58
N PRO A 104 -1.34 -14.45 -20.74
CA PRO A 104 -0.03 -14.98 -20.36
C PRO A 104 -0.13 -16.34 -19.69
N GLU A 105 0.82 -17.24 -20.00
CA GLU A 105 0.91 -18.59 -19.41
C GLU A 105 2.06 -18.69 -18.40
N TYR A 106 3.11 -17.88 -18.58
CA TYR A 106 4.32 -17.93 -17.76
C TYR A 106 4.55 -16.64 -16.98
N PRO A 107 5.15 -16.70 -15.76
CA PRO A 107 5.37 -15.51 -14.91
C PRO A 107 6.05 -14.34 -15.62
N HIS A 108 7.06 -14.59 -16.46
CA HIS A 108 7.80 -13.56 -17.17
C HIS A 108 6.99 -12.82 -18.26
N GLN A 109 5.82 -13.30 -18.62
CA GLN A 109 4.94 -12.69 -19.61
C GLN A 109 3.99 -11.65 -18.98
N TYR A 110 3.83 -11.67 -17.65
CA TYR A 110 3.05 -10.68 -16.92
C TYR A 110 3.85 -9.40 -16.69
N ILE A 111 3.16 -8.28 -16.49
CA ILE A 111 3.78 -7.04 -16.01
C ILE A 111 4.50 -7.34 -14.69
N HIS A 112 5.74 -6.92 -14.58
CA HIS A 112 6.53 -7.14 -13.38
C HIS A 112 6.05 -6.20 -12.25
N ALA A 113 6.13 -6.66 -11.00
CA ALA A 113 5.71 -5.86 -9.85
C ALA A 113 6.77 -4.86 -9.39
N ARG A 114 8.06 -5.13 -9.67
CA ARG A 114 9.20 -4.32 -9.20
C ARG A 114 10.20 -4.03 -10.31
N TYR A 115 10.86 -2.87 -10.21
CA TYR A 115 11.74 -2.35 -11.24
C TYR A 115 13.01 -1.74 -10.66
N ASN A 116 14.07 -1.70 -11.48
CA ASN A 116 15.23 -0.90 -11.18
C ASN A 116 14.81 0.58 -11.17
N PRO A 117 15.01 1.31 -10.07
CA PRO A 117 14.52 2.68 -9.94
C PRO A 117 15.23 3.70 -10.84
N GLU A 118 16.40 3.39 -11.39
CA GLU A 118 17.17 4.30 -12.25
C GLU A 118 16.94 3.99 -13.73
N THR A 119 16.93 2.70 -14.11
CA THR A 119 16.85 2.27 -15.52
C THR A 119 15.46 1.83 -15.95
N PHE A 120 14.56 1.58 -14.99
CA PHE A 120 13.23 1.02 -15.19
C PHE A 120 13.23 -0.41 -15.79
N ASP A 121 14.35 -1.12 -15.69
CA ASP A 121 14.45 -2.51 -16.09
C ASP A 121 13.82 -3.45 -15.08
N GLU A 122 13.30 -4.56 -15.57
CA GLU A 122 12.88 -5.69 -14.75
C GLU A 122 14.10 -6.45 -14.23
N PHE A 123 13.86 -7.26 -13.18
CA PHE A 123 14.87 -8.16 -12.65
C PHE A 123 14.65 -9.58 -13.20
N TRP A 124 15.74 -10.33 -13.38
CA TRP A 124 15.73 -11.68 -13.93
C TRP A 124 15.38 -12.77 -12.91
N GLU A 125 15.37 -12.43 -11.63
CA GLU A 125 15.06 -13.37 -10.56
C GLU A 125 13.61 -13.81 -10.66
N GLU A 126 13.34 -15.09 -10.41
CA GLU A 126 11.98 -15.58 -10.22
C GLU A 126 11.37 -14.89 -8.99
N TRP A 127 10.19 -14.31 -9.19
CA TRP A 127 9.47 -13.59 -8.16
C TRP A 127 7.97 -13.73 -8.41
N GLY A 128 7.16 -13.45 -7.39
CA GLY A 128 5.70 -13.38 -7.54
C GLY A 128 5.25 -12.22 -8.43
N ASN A 129 5.62 -12.23 -9.71
CA ASN A 129 5.43 -11.13 -10.65
C ASN A 129 3.98 -10.83 -10.98
N LYS A 130 3.12 -11.84 -10.94
CA LYS A 130 1.71 -11.70 -11.26
C LYS A 130 0.98 -11.06 -10.10
N GLN A 131 0.83 -9.75 -10.15
CA GLN A 131 0.22 -8.93 -9.10
C GLN A 131 -0.79 -7.97 -9.72
N ASN A 132 -2.04 -8.45 -9.86
CA ASN A 132 -3.10 -7.67 -10.48
C ASN A 132 -3.46 -6.44 -9.65
N ASP A 133 -3.32 -6.51 -8.32
CA ASP A 133 -3.54 -5.39 -7.41
C ASP A 133 -2.62 -4.20 -7.71
N SER A 134 -1.38 -4.44 -8.12
CA SER A 134 -0.43 -3.37 -8.45
C SER A 134 -0.86 -2.57 -9.68
N ILE A 135 -1.47 -3.22 -10.67
CA ILE A 135 -2.04 -2.53 -11.84
C ILE A 135 -3.32 -1.80 -11.44
N GLY A 136 -4.16 -2.46 -10.63
CA GLY A 136 -5.40 -1.89 -10.11
C GLY A 136 -5.17 -0.60 -9.31
N CYS A 137 -4.19 -0.60 -8.40
CA CYS A 137 -3.87 0.57 -7.57
C CYS A 137 -3.35 1.75 -8.40
N ILE A 138 -2.55 1.51 -9.45
CA ILE A 138 -2.06 2.58 -10.34
C ILE A 138 -3.21 3.17 -11.17
N LEU A 139 -4.09 2.33 -11.74
CA LEU A 139 -5.29 2.83 -12.44
C LEU A 139 -6.20 3.63 -11.51
N PHE A 140 -6.39 3.15 -10.27
CA PHE A 140 -7.17 3.87 -9.26
C PHE A 140 -6.58 5.26 -9.02
N LYS A 141 -5.30 5.35 -8.79
CA LYS A 141 -4.67 6.61 -8.43
C LYS A 141 -4.59 7.59 -9.61
N ILE A 142 -4.24 7.14 -10.80
CA ILE A 142 -4.26 8.00 -11.98
C ILE A 142 -5.70 8.54 -12.18
N GLY A 143 -6.70 7.67 -12.08
CA GLY A 143 -8.10 8.08 -12.18
C GLY A 143 -8.52 9.09 -11.11
N GLU A 144 -8.11 8.90 -9.85
CA GLU A 144 -8.37 9.83 -8.75
C GLU A 144 -7.69 11.19 -8.97
N LEU A 145 -6.40 11.19 -9.34
CA LEU A 145 -5.62 12.41 -9.57
C LEU A 145 -6.23 13.24 -10.72
N GLU A 146 -6.53 12.60 -11.85
CA GLU A 146 -7.10 13.29 -13.02
C GLU A 146 -8.54 13.74 -12.79
N SER A 147 -9.42 12.85 -12.30
CA SER A 147 -10.85 13.11 -12.25
C SER A 147 -11.32 13.84 -11.00
N ILE A 148 -10.70 13.60 -9.84
CA ILE A 148 -11.12 14.17 -8.54
C ILE A 148 -10.19 15.28 -8.10
N LYS A 149 -8.89 15.04 -8.00
CA LYS A 149 -7.90 16.02 -7.49
C LYS A 149 -7.56 17.10 -8.51
N LYS A 150 -7.86 16.87 -9.79
CA LYS A 150 -7.51 17.76 -10.91
C LYS A 150 -6.00 17.98 -11.04
N VAL A 151 -5.24 16.95 -10.72
CA VAL A 151 -3.78 16.88 -10.87
C VAL A 151 -3.49 16.15 -12.16
N LYS A 152 -3.03 16.89 -13.18
CA LYS A 152 -2.76 16.34 -14.52
C LYS A 152 -1.53 15.41 -14.48
N ILE A 153 -1.73 14.13 -14.78
CA ILE A 153 -0.70 13.09 -14.91
C ILE A 153 -0.52 12.71 -16.38
N LEU A 154 -1.64 12.57 -17.11
CA LEU A 154 -1.65 12.21 -18.53
C LEU A 154 -1.45 13.46 -19.38
N GLU A 155 -0.30 13.55 -20.09
CA GLU A 155 0.12 14.76 -20.78
C GLU A 155 -0.08 14.66 -22.30
N ASP A 156 0.06 13.46 -22.87
CA ASP A 156 -0.01 13.23 -24.32
C ASP A 156 -0.80 11.94 -24.68
N GLU A 157 -1.01 11.72 -25.97
CA GLU A 157 -1.75 10.56 -26.48
C GLU A 157 -1.10 9.22 -26.12
N ASN A 158 0.23 9.16 -25.94
CA ASN A 158 0.92 7.94 -25.52
C ASN A 158 0.57 7.57 -24.08
N ASP A 159 0.41 8.55 -23.19
CA ASP A 159 -0.03 8.33 -21.82
C ASP A 159 -1.43 7.72 -21.80
N TYR A 160 -2.36 8.29 -22.56
CA TYR A 160 -3.73 7.76 -22.67
C TYR A 160 -3.74 6.37 -23.28
N ARG A 161 -2.93 6.14 -24.30
CA ARG A 161 -2.81 4.84 -24.98
C ARG A 161 -2.31 3.76 -24.01
N ILE A 162 -1.24 4.04 -23.24
CA ILE A 162 -0.69 3.05 -22.30
C ILE A 162 -1.68 2.75 -21.18
N VAL A 163 -2.38 3.75 -20.65
CA VAL A 163 -3.41 3.54 -19.62
C VAL A 163 -4.59 2.74 -20.17
N GLN A 164 -5.02 2.99 -21.42
CA GLN A 164 -6.05 2.16 -22.05
C GLN A 164 -5.59 0.71 -22.18
N LYS A 165 -4.34 0.47 -22.56
CA LYS A 165 -3.78 -0.88 -22.64
C LYS A 165 -3.75 -1.59 -21.30
N LEU A 166 -3.54 -0.89 -20.18
CA LEU A 166 -3.65 -1.49 -18.83
C LEU A 166 -5.08 -1.94 -18.52
N VAL A 167 -6.09 -1.17 -18.96
CA VAL A 167 -7.51 -1.60 -18.84
C VAL A 167 -7.76 -2.85 -19.67
N ASP A 168 -7.24 -2.89 -20.89
CA ASP A 168 -7.40 -4.04 -21.80
C ASP A 168 -6.63 -5.27 -21.29
N TYR A 169 -5.46 -5.07 -20.67
CA TYR A 169 -4.68 -6.09 -19.96
C TYR A 169 -5.52 -6.77 -18.86
N LEU A 170 -6.09 -6.00 -17.93
CA LEU A 170 -6.96 -6.54 -16.87
C LEU A 170 -8.19 -7.25 -17.45
N SER A 171 -8.70 -6.77 -18.59
CA SER A 171 -9.82 -7.41 -19.29
C SER A 171 -9.45 -8.78 -19.83
N THR A 172 -8.28 -8.92 -20.47
CA THR A 172 -7.83 -10.19 -21.08
C THR A 172 -7.43 -11.20 -20.01
N LEU A 173 -6.85 -10.75 -18.90
CA LEU A 173 -6.56 -11.60 -17.76
C LEU A 173 -7.83 -12.14 -17.10
N GLU A 174 -8.97 -11.47 -17.29
CA GLU A 174 -10.21 -11.76 -16.56
C GLU A 174 -9.97 -11.64 -15.04
N TYR A 175 -9.43 -10.47 -14.62
CA TYR A 175 -8.91 -10.19 -13.28
C TYR A 175 -9.81 -10.64 -12.12
N TRP A 176 -11.11 -10.79 -12.37
CA TRP A 176 -12.12 -11.15 -11.36
C TRP A 176 -12.06 -12.62 -10.93
N HIS A 177 -11.34 -13.47 -11.64
CA HIS A 177 -11.09 -14.88 -11.28
C HIS A 177 -9.68 -15.36 -11.63
N ASP A 178 -8.78 -14.45 -11.98
CA ASP A 178 -7.40 -14.75 -12.33
C ASP A 178 -6.55 -14.89 -11.05
N PRO A 179 -6.05 -16.10 -10.72
CA PRO A 179 -5.20 -16.26 -9.55
C PRO A 179 -3.91 -15.45 -9.69
N ASP A 180 -3.56 -14.67 -8.68
CA ASP A 180 -2.33 -13.88 -8.64
C ASP A 180 -1.56 -14.06 -7.34
N SER A 181 -0.35 -13.52 -7.26
CA SER A 181 0.50 -13.63 -6.06
C SER A 181 0.05 -12.71 -4.91
N GLY A 182 -0.96 -11.86 -5.16
CA GLY A 182 -1.55 -10.95 -4.20
C GLY A 182 -0.60 -9.89 -3.67
N MET A 183 -1.06 -9.15 -2.68
CA MET A 183 -0.33 -8.05 -2.06
C MET A 183 1.00 -8.49 -1.42
N TRP A 184 1.09 -9.75 -0.99
CA TRP A 184 2.26 -10.27 -0.27
C TRP A 184 3.23 -11.08 -1.14
N GLU A 185 2.97 -11.16 -2.46
CA GLU A 185 3.89 -11.79 -3.42
C GLU A 185 4.12 -13.30 -3.17
N GLU A 186 3.04 -13.99 -2.79
CA GLU A 186 3.08 -15.39 -2.38
C GLU A 186 2.39 -16.34 -3.38
N ASN A 187 1.77 -17.39 -2.85
CA ASN A 187 1.04 -18.37 -3.66
C ASN A 187 -0.09 -17.75 -4.47
N GLN A 188 -0.24 -18.17 -5.72
CA GLN A 188 -1.30 -17.67 -6.58
C GLN A 188 -2.67 -18.18 -6.13
N GLU A 189 -3.53 -17.24 -5.79
CA GLU A 189 -4.93 -17.45 -5.41
C GLU A 189 -5.78 -16.29 -5.99
N VAL A 190 -7.08 -16.45 -6.00
CA VAL A 190 -7.97 -15.32 -6.28
C VAL A 190 -8.15 -14.53 -4.98
N HIS A 191 -7.45 -13.39 -4.90
CA HIS A 191 -7.44 -12.54 -3.72
C HIS A 191 -8.52 -11.46 -3.79
N ALA A 192 -9.30 -11.30 -2.71
CA ALA A 192 -10.29 -10.22 -2.61
C ALA A 192 -9.65 -8.84 -2.73
N SER A 193 -8.46 -8.66 -2.13
CA SER A 193 -7.70 -7.41 -2.23
C SER A 193 -7.28 -7.10 -3.66
N SER A 194 -6.82 -8.10 -4.45
CA SER A 194 -6.45 -7.92 -5.86
C SER A 194 -7.66 -7.62 -6.74
N VAL A 195 -8.72 -8.42 -6.59
CA VAL A 195 -10.00 -8.17 -7.32
C VAL A 195 -10.52 -6.78 -7.00
N GLY A 196 -10.48 -6.39 -5.72
CA GLY A 196 -10.95 -5.09 -5.26
C GLY A 196 -10.12 -3.92 -5.77
N ALA A 197 -8.79 -4.05 -5.79
CA ALA A 197 -7.90 -3.04 -6.35
C ALA A 197 -8.19 -2.80 -7.85
N CYS A 198 -8.30 -3.89 -8.63
CA CYS A 198 -8.65 -3.81 -10.05
C CYS A 198 -10.04 -3.19 -10.27
N LEU A 199 -11.04 -3.61 -9.48
CA LEU A 199 -12.39 -3.07 -9.54
C LEU A 199 -12.42 -1.57 -9.23
N ALA A 200 -11.72 -1.15 -8.17
CA ALA A 200 -11.58 0.25 -7.80
C ALA A 200 -10.86 1.06 -8.88
N GLY A 201 -9.78 0.51 -9.44
CA GLY A 201 -9.04 1.08 -10.55
C GLY A 201 -9.90 1.32 -11.77
N LEU A 202 -10.65 0.31 -12.21
CA LEU A 202 -11.57 0.42 -13.35
C LEU A 202 -12.72 1.40 -13.08
N LYS A 203 -13.28 1.42 -11.88
CA LYS A 203 -14.32 2.39 -11.49
C LYS A 203 -13.81 3.82 -11.50
N MET A 204 -12.57 4.05 -11.11
CA MET A 204 -11.99 5.38 -11.02
C MET A 204 -11.52 5.88 -12.38
N ILE A 205 -10.78 5.05 -13.13
CA ILE A 205 -10.18 5.46 -14.40
C ILE A 205 -11.22 5.71 -15.50
N LYS A 206 -12.38 5.07 -15.46
CA LYS A 206 -13.48 5.34 -16.41
C LYS A 206 -13.96 6.80 -16.41
N ASN A 207 -13.67 7.55 -15.34
CA ASN A 207 -14.03 8.98 -15.23
C ASN A 207 -13.03 9.91 -15.92
N VAL A 208 -11.92 9.37 -16.44
CA VAL A 208 -10.93 10.11 -17.21
C VAL A 208 -11.35 10.13 -18.68
N GLY A 209 -11.52 11.32 -19.23
CA GLY A 209 -11.90 11.47 -20.64
C GLY A 209 -10.88 10.80 -21.56
N GLY A 210 -11.36 10.07 -22.58
CA GLY A 210 -10.51 9.34 -23.51
C GLY A 210 -10.24 7.87 -23.12
N ILE A 211 -10.46 7.46 -21.87
CA ILE A 211 -10.31 6.06 -21.44
C ILE A 211 -11.66 5.34 -21.49
N LYS A 212 -11.68 4.15 -22.09
CA LYS A 212 -12.88 3.32 -22.26
C LYS A 212 -12.82 2.11 -21.34
N VAL A 213 -13.82 1.99 -20.47
CA VAL A 213 -14.00 0.82 -19.58
C VAL A 213 -15.36 0.19 -19.85
N ARG A 214 -15.36 -1.06 -20.30
CA ARG A 214 -16.59 -1.81 -20.52
C ARG A 214 -17.31 -2.07 -19.18
N SER A 215 -18.60 -1.77 -19.09
CA SER A 215 -19.39 -1.96 -17.87
C SER A 215 -19.38 -3.41 -17.35
N GLN A 216 -19.23 -4.38 -18.26
CA GLN A 216 -19.16 -5.80 -17.89
C GLN A 216 -17.95 -6.12 -17.02
N LEU A 217 -16.79 -5.46 -17.23
CA LEU A 217 -15.59 -5.66 -16.38
C LEU A 217 -15.87 -5.28 -14.93
N ILE A 218 -16.57 -4.16 -14.72
CA ILE A 218 -16.95 -3.71 -13.38
C ILE A 218 -17.95 -4.68 -12.75
N LYS A 219 -18.98 -5.11 -13.48
CA LYS A 219 -19.99 -6.07 -12.98
C LYS A 219 -19.36 -7.40 -12.56
N ASN A 220 -18.45 -7.94 -13.39
CA ASN A 220 -17.75 -9.19 -13.09
C ASN A 220 -16.94 -9.07 -11.80
N GLY A 221 -16.21 -7.96 -11.61
CA GLY A 221 -15.45 -7.71 -10.38
C GLY A 221 -16.35 -7.56 -9.15
N GLU A 222 -17.47 -6.85 -9.26
CA GLU A 222 -18.43 -6.72 -8.16
C GLU A 222 -19.05 -8.08 -7.76
N GLU A 223 -19.35 -8.93 -8.75
CA GLU A 223 -19.87 -10.26 -8.50
C GLU A 223 -18.83 -11.17 -7.84
N ALA A 224 -17.60 -11.17 -8.35
CA ALA A 224 -16.50 -11.95 -7.78
C ALA A 224 -16.20 -11.51 -6.34
N LEU A 225 -16.06 -10.21 -6.09
CA LEU A 225 -15.80 -9.69 -4.76
C LEU A 225 -16.89 -10.08 -3.75
N ARG A 226 -18.18 -10.03 -4.17
CA ARG A 226 -19.31 -10.46 -3.33
C ARG A 226 -19.25 -11.94 -2.97
N LYS A 227 -18.72 -12.80 -3.86
CA LYS A 227 -18.59 -14.25 -3.61
C LYS A 227 -17.41 -14.57 -2.67
N ILE A 228 -16.32 -13.81 -2.73
CA ILE A 228 -15.12 -14.05 -1.93
C ILE A 228 -15.28 -13.52 -0.51
N LEU A 229 -15.79 -12.29 -0.36
CA LEU A 229 -15.93 -11.63 0.94
C LEU A 229 -16.83 -12.44 1.90
N PRO A 230 -16.49 -12.44 3.22
CA PRO A 230 -15.49 -11.60 3.92
C PRO A 230 -14.07 -12.16 3.93
N ARG A 231 -13.79 -13.21 3.16
CA ARG A 231 -12.47 -13.85 3.11
C ARG A 231 -11.53 -13.08 2.16
N GLU A 232 -10.23 -13.21 2.38
CA GLU A 232 -9.24 -12.74 1.42
C GLU A 232 -9.12 -13.69 0.23
N SER A 233 -9.14 -15.00 0.51
CA SER A 233 -9.11 -16.04 -0.52
C SER A 233 -9.76 -17.32 0.00
N GLU A 234 -9.79 -18.36 -0.82
CA GLU A 234 -10.26 -19.67 -0.39
C GLU A 234 -9.50 -20.20 0.84
N LYS A 235 -8.18 -19.97 0.91
CA LYS A 235 -7.33 -20.44 2.00
C LYS A 235 -7.19 -19.43 3.14
N LYS A 236 -7.28 -18.11 2.87
CA LYS A 236 -7.08 -17.06 3.86
C LYS A 236 -8.43 -16.49 4.32
N PHE A 237 -8.85 -16.85 5.53
CA PHE A 237 -10.09 -16.34 6.14
C PHE A 237 -10.01 -14.84 6.43
N VAL A 238 -8.91 -14.37 6.99
CA VAL A 238 -8.66 -12.96 7.31
C VAL A 238 -7.24 -12.60 6.93
N ASP A 239 -7.07 -11.41 6.37
CA ASP A 239 -5.78 -10.89 5.91
C ASP A 239 -5.77 -9.36 6.05
N LEU A 240 -4.60 -8.81 6.38
CA LEU A 240 -4.39 -7.38 6.49
C LEU A 240 -4.67 -6.64 5.17
N ALA A 241 -4.43 -7.31 4.03
CA ALA A 241 -4.69 -6.76 2.69
C ALA A 241 -6.15 -6.35 2.47
N LEU A 242 -7.11 -7.00 3.17
CA LEU A 242 -8.53 -6.64 3.11
C LEU A 242 -8.81 -5.19 3.52
N LEU A 243 -7.94 -4.57 4.32
CA LEU A 243 -8.08 -3.17 4.70
C LEU A 243 -8.02 -2.23 3.50
N SER A 244 -7.35 -2.62 2.41
CA SER A 244 -7.29 -1.84 1.17
C SER A 244 -8.66 -1.58 0.56
N LEU A 245 -9.59 -2.52 0.71
CA LEU A 245 -10.97 -2.42 0.22
C LEU A 245 -11.77 -1.34 0.96
N ILE A 246 -11.41 -1.07 2.24
CA ILE A 246 -12.01 -0.01 3.05
C ILE A 246 -11.34 1.33 2.72
N TRP A 247 -10.01 1.35 2.78
CA TRP A 247 -9.19 2.50 2.43
C TRP A 247 -7.87 2.03 1.82
N PRO A 248 -7.47 2.55 0.66
CA PRO A 248 -7.99 3.75 0.00
C PRO A 248 -9.19 3.53 -0.94
N TYR A 249 -9.56 2.29 -1.29
CA TYR A 249 -10.49 2.04 -2.39
C TYR A 249 -11.95 2.37 -2.10
N ASN A 250 -12.38 2.28 -0.84
CA ASN A 250 -13.75 2.57 -0.39
C ASN A 250 -14.84 1.94 -1.27
N ILE A 251 -14.73 0.63 -1.52
CA ILE A 251 -15.64 -0.12 -2.40
C ILE A 251 -16.60 -1.06 -1.65
N LEU A 252 -16.55 -1.05 -0.33
CA LEU A 252 -17.37 -1.90 0.54
C LEU A 252 -18.55 -1.13 1.13
N ASN A 253 -19.63 -1.85 1.43
CA ASN A 253 -20.71 -1.33 2.26
C ASN A 253 -20.33 -1.34 3.75
N GLU A 254 -21.16 -0.73 4.60
CA GLU A 254 -20.86 -0.57 6.03
C GLU A 254 -20.83 -1.91 6.80
N GLU A 255 -21.64 -2.88 6.41
CA GLU A 255 -21.67 -4.22 7.01
C GLU A 255 -20.34 -4.94 6.75
N GLN A 256 -19.91 -4.97 5.49
CA GLN A 256 -18.64 -5.57 5.06
C GLN A 256 -17.44 -4.89 5.73
N LYS A 257 -17.42 -3.54 5.81
CA LYS A 257 -16.37 -2.80 6.51
C LYS A 257 -16.29 -3.21 7.99
N ASN A 258 -17.43 -3.27 8.67
CA ASN A 258 -17.46 -3.62 10.09
C ASN A 258 -17.03 -5.07 10.35
N GLU A 259 -17.42 -6.00 9.48
CA GLU A 259 -17.03 -7.40 9.59
C GLU A 259 -15.52 -7.58 9.40
N ILE A 260 -14.95 -6.98 8.34
CA ILE A 260 -13.49 -7.03 8.08
C ILE A 260 -12.72 -6.41 9.24
N LEU A 261 -13.12 -5.22 9.71
CA LEU A 261 -12.43 -4.56 10.83
C LEU A 261 -12.49 -5.40 12.11
N LYS A 262 -13.63 -6.01 12.42
CA LYS A 262 -13.78 -6.89 13.57
C LYS A 262 -12.84 -8.10 13.46
N ASN A 263 -12.78 -8.72 12.29
CA ASN A 263 -11.94 -9.89 12.06
C ASN A 263 -10.45 -9.52 12.12
N VAL A 264 -10.03 -8.43 11.49
CA VAL A 264 -8.64 -7.95 11.53
C VAL A 264 -8.23 -7.60 12.96
N GLU A 265 -9.04 -6.82 13.70
CA GLU A 265 -8.70 -6.46 15.08
C GLU A 265 -8.57 -7.69 15.99
N TYR A 266 -9.48 -8.64 15.85
CA TYR A 266 -9.51 -9.82 16.73
C TYR A 266 -8.40 -10.83 16.41
N HIS A 267 -8.16 -11.06 15.11
CA HIS A 267 -7.26 -12.14 14.69
C HIS A 267 -5.83 -11.67 14.43
N LEU A 268 -5.63 -10.44 13.98
CA LEU A 268 -4.33 -10.02 13.43
C LEU A 268 -3.60 -8.97 14.27
N VAL A 269 -4.28 -8.15 15.07
CA VAL A 269 -3.62 -7.10 15.88
C VAL A 269 -2.75 -7.73 16.96
N ARG A 270 -1.51 -7.25 17.10
CA ARG A 270 -0.51 -7.68 18.07
C ARG A 270 0.04 -6.50 18.86
N LYS A 271 1.12 -6.72 19.61
CA LYS A 271 1.76 -5.71 20.47
C LYS A 271 2.45 -4.61 19.67
N ARG A 272 3.22 -4.98 18.66
CA ARG A 272 4.09 -4.10 17.85
C ARG A 272 3.58 -3.86 16.44
N GLY A 273 2.47 -4.46 16.05
CA GLY A 273 1.94 -4.33 14.70
C GLY A 273 0.71 -5.18 14.47
N VAL A 274 0.48 -5.46 13.21
CA VAL A 274 -0.60 -6.32 12.75
C VAL A 274 0.01 -7.41 11.87
N ILE A 275 -0.23 -8.68 12.18
CA ILE A 275 0.26 -9.75 11.31
C ILE A 275 -0.48 -9.73 9.97
N ARG A 276 0.17 -10.12 8.87
CA ARG A 276 -0.47 -10.14 7.55
C ARG A 276 -1.66 -11.10 7.53
N TYR A 277 -1.44 -12.33 7.95
CA TYR A 277 -2.47 -13.37 8.12
C TYR A 277 -1.95 -14.47 9.05
N LYS A 278 -2.84 -15.33 9.54
CA LYS A 278 -2.44 -16.46 10.38
C LYS A 278 -1.71 -17.53 9.57
N GLY A 279 -0.57 -17.96 10.09
CA GLY A 279 0.33 -18.91 9.42
C GLY A 279 1.28 -18.24 8.43
N ASP A 280 1.48 -16.93 8.53
CA ASP A 280 2.48 -16.19 7.77
C ASP A 280 3.90 -16.67 8.13
N HIS A 281 4.68 -17.07 7.13
CA HIS A 281 6.03 -17.56 7.33
C HIS A 281 7.13 -16.53 7.12
N TYR A 282 6.79 -15.33 6.64
CA TYR A 282 7.77 -14.28 6.40
C TYR A 282 8.26 -13.70 7.71
N TYR A 283 9.56 -13.79 7.95
CA TYR A 283 10.22 -13.38 9.20
C TYR A 283 9.65 -14.02 10.49
N ASN A 284 9.06 -15.21 10.40
CA ASN A 284 8.62 -15.96 11.57
C ASN A 284 9.76 -16.72 12.29
N LYS A 285 11.03 -16.42 11.97
CA LYS A 285 12.22 -17.12 12.48
C LYS A 285 12.59 -16.65 13.88
N ASN A 286 11.97 -17.22 14.90
CA ASN A 286 12.49 -17.14 16.25
C ASN A 286 13.44 -18.33 16.52
N GLN A 287 14.41 -18.13 17.42
CA GLN A 287 15.43 -19.14 17.74
C GLN A 287 14.88 -20.36 18.49
N ASP A 288 13.65 -20.28 18.97
CA ASP A 288 12.98 -21.30 19.80
C ASP A 288 12.13 -22.30 19.02
N ASN A 289 12.04 -22.18 17.69
CA ASN A 289 11.18 -22.96 16.79
C ASN A 289 9.65 -22.88 17.10
N PHE A 290 9.22 -21.99 17.99
CA PHE A 290 7.82 -21.69 18.30
C PHE A 290 7.44 -20.29 17.79
N SER A 291 7.97 -19.96 16.63
CA SER A 291 7.77 -18.62 16.07
C SER A 291 6.32 -18.40 15.66
N GLU A 292 5.80 -17.30 16.14
CA GLU A 292 4.55 -16.70 15.66
C GLU A 292 4.85 -15.75 14.52
N GLU A 293 3.81 -15.32 13.82
CA GLU A 293 3.89 -14.41 12.67
C GLU A 293 4.50 -13.06 13.06
N ALA A 294 5.27 -12.48 12.14
CA ALA A 294 5.85 -11.16 12.30
C ALA A 294 4.78 -10.05 12.38
N GLU A 295 5.05 -9.01 13.15
CA GLU A 295 4.13 -7.91 13.46
C GLU A 295 4.45 -6.70 12.58
N TRP A 296 3.62 -6.43 11.56
CA TRP A 296 3.83 -5.37 10.57
C TRP A 296 3.37 -4.02 11.09
N THR A 297 4.26 -3.05 11.09
CA THR A 297 4.05 -1.73 11.72
C THR A 297 2.97 -0.92 11.02
N PHE A 298 3.00 -0.81 9.69
CA PHE A 298 2.03 0.00 8.94
C PHE A 298 0.57 -0.40 9.15
N GLY A 299 0.33 -1.59 9.69
CA GLY A 299 -1.02 -2.05 10.04
C GLY A 299 -1.70 -1.15 11.08
N PHE A 300 -0.95 -0.59 12.04
CA PHE A 300 -1.50 0.35 13.00
C PHE A 300 -1.90 1.67 12.34
N SER A 301 -1.04 2.23 11.51
CA SER A 301 -1.35 3.43 10.74
C SER A 301 -2.54 3.23 9.81
N TRP A 302 -2.65 2.05 9.19
CA TRP A 302 -3.78 1.73 8.32
C TRP A 302 -5.11 1.70 9.09
N LEU A 303 -5.14 1.02 10.24
CA LEU A 303 -6.30 1.01 11.12
C LEU A 303 -6.63 2.40 11.65
N ALA A 304 -5.62 3.21 12.02
CA ALA A 304 -5.82 4.58 12.48
C ALA A 304 -6.50 5.44 11.39
N LEU A 305 -6.02 5.38 10.14
CA LEU A 305 -6.63 6.06 9.00
C LEU A 305 -8.08 5.66 8.79
N ILE A 306 -8.36 4.36 8.79
CA ILE A 306 -9.73 3.84 8.61
C ILE A 306 -10.64 4.32 9.74
N TYR A 307 -10.20 4.21 11.00
CA TYR A 307 -11.02 4.64 12.13
C TYR A 307 -11.23 6.14 12.17
N GLU A 308 -10.26 6.94 11.73
CA GLU A 308 -10.43 8.38 11.60
C GLU A 308 -11.49 8.72 10.53
N MET A 309 -11.47 8.03 9.38
CA MET A 309 -12.50 8.18 8.33
C MET A 309 -13.90 7.81 8.83
N LEU A 310 -14.00 6.75 9.64
CA LEU A 310 -15.26 6.29 10.22
C LEU A 310 -15.73 7.15 11.42
N GLY A 311 -14.99 8.21 11.79
CA GLY A 311 -15.29 9.08 12.92
C GLY A 311 -15.06 8.45 14.30
N LYS A 312 -14.37 7.31 14.36
CA LYS A 312 -14.06 6.57 15.61
C LYS A 312 -12.73 7.06 16.20
N LYS A 313 -12.66 8.34 16.57
CA LYS A 313 -11.45 9.07 17.00
C LYS A 313 -10.64 8.35 18.07
N ASN A 314 -11.27 7.90 19.14
CA ASN A 314 -10.57 7.22 20.26
C ASN A 314 -9.82 5.96 19.78
N LYS A 315 -10.39 5.23 18.82
CA LYS A 315 -9.72 4.08 18.21
C LYS A 315 -8.55 4.50 17.35
N ALA A 316 -8.73 5.53 16.51
CA ALA A 316 -7.66 6.09 15.69
C ALA A 316 -6.46 6.54 16.53
N GLU A 317 -6.72 7.34 17.57
CA GLU A 317 -5.68 7.78 18.50
C GLU A 317 -4.98 6.63 19.23
N ASN A 318 -5.73 5.59 19.62
CA ASN A 318 -5.15 4.41 20.26
C ASN A 318 -4.14 3.69 19.33
N PHE A 319 -4.45 3.54 18.04
CA PHE A 319 -3.53 2.96 17.08
C PHE A 319 -2.33 3.86 16.82
N ILE A 320 -2.50 5.18 16.74
CA ILE A 320 -1.38 6.12 16.69
C ILE A 320 -0.47 6.00 17.91
N LYS A 321 -1.03 5.91 19.12
CA LYS A 321 -0.25 5.72 20.34
C LYS A 321 0.54 4.40 20.36
N LYS A 322 0.04 3.35 19.70
CA LYS A 322 0.78 2.11 19.50
C LYS A 322 1.93 2.30 18.52
N GLU A 323 1.67 2.87 17.36
CA GLU A 323 2.69 3.13 16.32
C GLU A 323 3.83 4.02 16.82
N LEU A 324 3.53 5.04 17.62
CA LEU A 324 4.53 5.91 18.24
C LEU A 324 5.58 5.15 19.08
N LYS A 325 5.24 3.95 19.59
CA LYS A 325 6.16 3.09 20.34
C LYS A 325 7.09 2.28 19.43
N ASP A 326 6.75 2.21 18.14
CA ASP A 326 7.48 1.43 17.15
C ASP A 326 8.50 2.28 16.38
N LEU A 327 8.56 3.59 16.68
CA LEU A 327 9.53 4.50 16.07
C LEU A 327 10.96 4.17 16.49
N THR A 328 11.87 4.11 15.52
CA THR A 328 13.31 3.95 15.76
C THR A 328 14.07 5.22 15.38
N LYS A 329 15.38 5.22 15.61
CA LYS A 329 16.25 6.33 15.16
C LYS A 329 16.37 6.40 13.63
N GLU A 330 16.19 5.27 12.95
CA GLU A 330 16.30 5.17 11.49
C GLU A 330 14.97 5.44 10.77
N GLY A 331 13.87 5.37 11.49
CA GLY A 331 12.50 5.49 10.99
C GLY A 331 11.62 4.35 11.48
N ILE A 332 10.56 4.06 10.73
CA ILE A 332 9.61 3.00 11.06
C ILE A 332 10.06 1.70 10.38
N PRO A 333 10.24 0.60 11.14
CA PRO A 333 10.56 -0.70 10.57
C PRO A 333 9.45 -1.25 9.68
N GLU A 334 9.77 -2.17 8.80
CA GLU A 334 8.78 -3.00 8.13
C GLU A 334 7.96 -3.79 9.16
N LEU A 335 8.66 -4.49 10.03
CA LEU A 335 8.06 -5.38 11.01
C LEU A 335 8.92 -5.56 12.27
N TYR A 336 8.27 -6.00 13.32
CA TYR A 336 8.92 -6.58 14.50
C TYR A 336 8.75 -8.11 14.50
N TYR A 337 9.79 -8.81 14.98
CA TYR A 337 9.67 -10.23 15.27
C TYR A 337 8.65 -10.43 16.40
N SER A 338 7.83 -11.47 16.29
CA SER A 338 6.75 -11.75 17.24
C SER A 338 7.24 -11.67 18.70
N ASN A 339 6.42 -11.03 19.53
CA ASN A 339 6.66 -10.87 20.97
C ASN A 339 8.04 -10.29 21.35
N SER A 340 8.69 -9.54 20.46
CA SER A 340 10.02 -8.98 20.71
C SER A 340 10.09 -7.49 20.46
N ASP A 341 11.22 -6.87 20.86
CA ASP A 341 11.58 -5.49 20.52
C ASP A 341 12.61 -5.44 19.39
N LYS A 342 12.87 -6.58 18.72
CA LYS A 342 13.75 -6.68 17.56
C LYS A 342 12.94 -6.46 16.29
N TYR A 343 13.46 -5.63 15.40
CA TYR A 343 12.91 -5.37 14.09
C TYR A 343 13.86 -5.83 12.99
N ASN A 344 13.35 -5.92 11.77
CA ASN A 344 14.15 -6.37 10.64
C ASN A 344 14.98 -5.24 10.00
N GLU A 345 15.84 -5.62 9.08
CA GLU A 345 16.78 -4.74 8.37
C GLU A 345 16.10 -3.77 7.39
N ASN A 346 14.84 -4.04 6.97
CA ASN A 346 14.05 -3.16 6.13
C ASN A 346 13.52 -1.96 6.94
N THR A 347 14.45 -1.17 7.44
CA THR A 347 14.21 0.01 8.28
C THR A 347 15.02 1.20 7.75
N PRO A 348 14.35 2.30 7.34
CA PRO A 348 12.91 2.52 7.33
C PRO A 348 12.23 1.79 6.18
N LEU A 349 10.94 1.45 6.34
CA LEU A 349 10.09 1.04 5.23
C LEU A 349 9.32 2.25 4.70
N GLY A 350 9.40 2.51 3.39
CA GLY A 350 8.74 3.65 2.76
C GLY A 350 7.22 3.64 2.92
N TRP A 351 6.61 2.47 2.76
CA TRP A 351 5.18 2.27 2.99
C TRP A 351 4.76 2.63 4.43
N SER A 352 5.49 2.14 5.45
CA SER A 352 5.22 2.46 6.86
C SER A 352 5.34 3.96 7.15
N GLU A 353 6.42 4.60 6.65
CA GLU A 353 6.64 6.04 6.79
C GLU A 353 5.47 6.86 6.23
N SER A 354 5.05 6.54 5.02
CA SER A 354 3.98 7.26 4.35
C SER A 354 2.62 7.12 5.03
N MET A 355 2.26 5.89 5.40
CA MET A 355 1.00 5.62 6.09
C MET A 355 0.94 6.32 7.46
N PHE A 356 2.05 6.33 8.19
CA PHE A 356 2.15 7.02 9.47
C PHE A 356 2.00 8.53 9.34
N ILE A 357 2.69 9.15 8.37
CA ILE A 357 2.53 10.57 8.07
C ILE A 357 1.06 10.91 7.78
N ALA A 358 0.42 10.12 6.93
CA ALA A 358 -0.98 10.32 6.58
C ALA A 358 -1.91 10.16 7.79
N ALA A 359 -1.71 9.13 8.62
CA ALA A 359 -2.50 8.90 9.82
C ALA A 359 -2.35 10.05 10.83
N LEU A 360 -1.12 10.50 11.10
CA LEU A 360 -0.86 11.66 11.97
C LEU A 360 -1.51 12.93 11.43
N TYR A 361 -1.41 13.18 10.12
CA TYR A 361 -2.00 14.37 9.50
C TYR A 361 -3.52 14.42 9.71
N TYR A 362 -4.22 13.33 9.45
CA TYR A 362 -5.68 13.30 9.59
C TYR A 362 -6.14 13.39 11.04
N VAL A 363 -5.49 12.69 11.96
CA VAL A 363 -5.80 12.75 13.41
C VAL A 363 -5.54 14.16 13.95
N ASN A 364 -4.41 14.80 13.57
CA ASN A 364 -4.06 16.15 14.02
C ASN A 364 -4.99 17.23 13.47
N LYS A 365 -5.34 17.15 12.17
CA LYS A 365 -6.16 18.18 11.47
C LYS A 365 -7.53 18.37 12.11
N LYS A 366 -8.14 17.31 12.61
CA LYS A 366 -9.44 17.38 13.28
C LYS A 366 -9.33 17.92 14.72
N SER A 367 -8.26 17.58 15.44
CA SER A 367 -8.03 18.12 16.77
C SER A 367 -7.86 19.64 16.78
N MET A 368 -7.36 20.22 15.67
CA MET A 368 -7.25 21.68 15.48
C MET A 368 -8.57 22.37 15.11
N ARG A 369 -9.56 21.65 14.59
CA ARG A 369 -10.89 22.23 14.24
C ARG A 369 -11.87 22.22 15.40
N GLU A 370 -11.56 21.53 16.46
CA GLU A 370 -12.40 21.40 17.68
C GLU A 370 -11.90 22.28 18.84
N LYS A 371 -10.77 22.97 18.65
CA LYS A 371 -10.28 24.06 19.51
C LYS A 371 -10.63 25.40 18.90
#